data_24f933a3b833224812d63821aa0854a6
#
_entry.id   24f933a3b833224812d63821aa0854a6
#
_cell.length_a   1.000
_cell.length_b   1.000
_cell.length_c   1.000
_cell.angle_alpha   90.00
_cell.angle_beta   90.00
_cell.angle_gamma   90.00
#
_symmetry.space_group_name_H-M   'P 1'
#
loop_
_entity.id
_entity.type
_entity.pdbx_description
1 polymer ?
#
loop_
_entity_poly.entity_id
_entity_poly.type
_entity_poly.pdbx_seq_one_letter_code
_entity_poly.pdbx_strand_id
1 'polypeptide(L)'
;LNVLDLACGSGPLLKILFDHNKNLNLKGIDMCPEELGLAKNLLLNSGVNLIESKAQNLTAIDDNSVDIVLCHWALTLMDPIAPVLDEVRRILTSKGQFAALVDGPMNSAPAYKEVHDLIYSYVQEEMPSYGKIDLGDPRIRGSESLSNLARKAFPEAKVTIETNVVSMEGPVTQVAEIAAGFFYAAFVLKPDKRKSM
;
A
#
# COMPACT_ATOMS: atom_id res chain seq x y z
N LEU A 1 -6.93 -20.59 -5.47
CA LEU A 1 -6.68 -19.75 -4.29
C LEU A 1 -7.51 -18.48 -4.36
N ASN A 2 -8.10 -18.11 -3.24
CA ASN A 2 -8.79 -16.83 -3.05
C ASN A 2 -7.79 -15.80 -2.55
N VAL A 3 -7.53 -14.78 -3.36
CA VAL A 3 -6.54 -13.73 -3.07
C VAL A 3 -7.23 -12.37 -3.00
N LEU A 4 -6.98 -11.65 -1.94
CA LEU A 4 -7.48 -10.29 -1.72
C LEU A 4 -6.31 -9.31 -1.76
N ASP A 5 -6.42 -8.27 -2.60
CA ASP A 5 -5.57 -7.08 -2.56
C ASP A 5 -6.30 -5.98 -1.75
N LEU A 6 -5.78 -5.69 -0.58
CA LEU A 6 -6.34 -4.75 0.39
C LEU A 6 -5.78 -3.35 0.15
N ALA A 7 -6.63 -2.38 -0.12
CA ALA A 7 -6.31 -1.06 -0.64
C ALA A 7 -5.59 -1.17 -2.00
N CYS A 8 -6.31 -1.75 -2.97
CA CYS A 8 -5.77 -2.13 -4.26
C CYS A 8 -5.51 -0.94 -5.20
N GLY A 9 -5.99 0.26 -4.86
CA GLY A 9 -5.89 1.44 -5.70
C GLY A 9 -6.42 1.19 -7.11
N SER A 10 -5.67 1.63 -8.11
CA SER A 10 -5.97 1.42 -9.54
C SER A 10 -5.69 -0.01 -10.05
N GLY A 11 -5.36 -0.95 -9.15
CA GLY A 11 -5.30 -2.38 -9.45
C GLY A 11 -4.02 -2.93 -10.08
N PRO A 12 -2.84 -2.28 -9.99
CA PRO A 12 -1.63 -2.75 -10.66
C PRO A 12 -1.17 -4.11 -10.15
N LEU A 13 -1.24 -4.37 -8.83
CA LEU A 13 -0.89 -5.66 -8.25
C LEU A 13 -1.85 -6.76 -8.71
N LEU A 14 -3.14 -6.48 -8.73
CA LEU A 14 -4.15 -7.41 -9.27
C LEU A 14 -3.90 -7.76 -10.73
N LYS A 15 -3.47 -6.79 -11.53
CA LYS A 15 -3.12 -7.01 -12.95
C LYS A 15 -1.92 -7.95 -13.08
N ILE A 16 -0.87 -7.74 -12.29
CA ILE A 16 0.32 -8.61 -12.26
C ILE A 16 -0.09 -10.05 -11.86
N LEU A 17 -0.87 -10.20 -10.80
CA LEU A 17 -1.34 -11.50 -10.32
C LEU A 17 -2.19 -12.22 -11.37
N PHE A 18 -3.13 -11.50 -11.99
CA PHE A 18 -3.98 -12.05 -13.04
C PHE A 18 -3.18 -12.48 -14.26
N ASP A 19 -2.19 -11.71 -14.68
CA ASP A 19 -1.34 -12.07 -15.82
C ASP A 19 -0.45 -13.27 -15.52
N HIS A 20 0.02 -13.38 -14.29
CA HIS A 20 0.86 -14.49 -13.85
C HIS A 20 0.07 -15.81 -13.71
N ASN A 21 -1.15 -15.76 -13.19
CA ASN A 21 -1.97 -16.95 -12.99
C ASN A 21 -3.48 -16.67 -13.10
N LYS A 22 -4.07 -17.05 -14.23
CA LYS A 22 -5.49 -16.86 -14.53
C LYS A 22 -6.45 -17.69 -13.66
N ASN A 23 -5.94 -18.67 -12.89
CA ASN A 23 -6.75 -19.54 -12.04
C ASN A 23 -6.90 -18.98 -10.60
N LEU A 24 -6.36 -17.81 -10.30
CA LEU A 24 -6.58 -17.15 -9.03
C LEU A 24 -7.98 -16.52 -9.01
N ASN A 25 -8.68 -16.70 -7.89
CA ASN A 25 -9.89 -15.95 -7.60
C ASN A 25 -9.50 -14.63 -6.92
N LEU A 26 -9.41 -13.57 -7.73
CA LEU A 26 -8.90 -12.28 -7.29
C LEU A 26 -10.02 -11.34 -6.86
N LYS A 27 -9.83 -10.72 -5.72
CA LYS A 27 -10.65 -9.60 -5.23
C LYS A 27 -9.77 -8.40 -4.92
N GLY A 28 -10.26 -7.19 -5.19
CA GLY A 28 -9.63 -5.94 -4.80
C GLY A 28 -10.57 -5.12 -3.94
N ILE A 29 -10.05 -4.52 -2.88
CA ILE A 29 -10.82 -3.59 -2.04
C ILE A 29 -10.07 -2.27 -2.01
N ASP A 30 -10.80 -1.19 -2.24
CA ASP A 30 -10.33 0.17 -2.01
C ASP A 30 -11.47 1.07 -1.52
N MET A 31 -11.13 2.12 -0.80
CA MET A 31 -12.12 3.10 -0.34
C MET A 31 -12.36 4.25 -1.31
N CYS A 32 -11.52 4.39 -2.34
CA CYS A 32 -11.56 5.46 -3.32
C CYS A 32 -12.29 4.98 -4.60
N PRO A 33 -13.50 5.48 -4.90
CA PRO A 33 -14.24 5.06 -6.08
C PRO A 33 -13.56 5.45 -7.40
N GLU A 34 -12.78 6.53 -7.41
CA GLU A 34 -12.00 6.97 -8.57
C GLU A 34 -10.90 5.96 -8.90
N GLU A 35 -10.15 5.48 -7.90
CA GLU A 35 -9.15 4.44 -8.06
C GLU A 35 -9.77 3.12 -8.54
N LEU A 36 -10.91 2.72 -7.96
CA LEU A 36 -11.64 1.55 -8.42
C LEU A 36 -12.15 1.71 -9.85
N GLY A 37 -12.48 2.92 -10.28
CA GLY A 37 -12.82 3.25 -11.67
C GLY A 37 -11.64 2.96 -12.62
N LEU A 38 -10.43 3.34 -12.25
CA LEU A 38 -9.21 3.04 -12.99
C LEU A 38 -8.90 1.55 -12.97
N ALA A 39 -9.05 0.88 -11.83
CA ALA A 39 -8.87 -0.56 -11.69
C ALA A 39 -9.83 -1.36 -12.60
N LYS A 40 -11.10 -0.95 -12.71
CA LYS A 40 -12.07 -1.57 -13.62
C LYS A 40 -11.62 -1.50 -15.07
N ASN A 41 -11.07 -0.37 -15.49
CA ASN A 41 -10.54 -0.20 -16.85
C ASN A 41 -9.29 -1.06 -17.09
N LEU A 42 -8.36 -1.09 -16.11
CA LEU A 42 -7.13 -1.88 -16.19
C LEU A 42 -7.40 -3.39 -16.23
N LEU A 43 -8.41 -3.84 -15.49
CA LEU A 43 -8.78 -5.26 -15.31
C LEU A 43 -9.98 -5.67 -16.16
N LEU A 44 -10.25 -4.96 -17.25
CA LEU A 44 -11.37 -5.25 -18.12
C LEU A 44 -11.29 -6.71 -18.62
N ASN A 45 -12.40 -7.45 -18.52
CA ASN A 45 -12.51 -8.87 -18.87
C ASN A 45 -11.66 -9.84 -18.04
N SER A 46 -11.08 -9.42 -16.90
CA SER A 46 -10.31 -10.32 -16.04
C SER A 46 -11.17 -11.18 -15.10
N GLY A 47 -12.42 -10.78 -14.83
CA GLY A 47 -13.27 -11.41 -13.83
C GLY A 47 -12.89 -11.06 -12.38
N VAL A 48 -11.95 -10.14 -12.15
CA VAL A 48 -11.58 -9.65 -10.81
C VAL A 48 -12.76 -8.92 -10.19
N ASN A 49 -13.10 -9.28 -8.94
CA ASN A 49 -14.15 -8.62 -8.19
C ASN A 49 -13.58 -7.41 -7.42
N LEU A 50 -14.06 -6.20 -7.75
CA LEU A 50 -13.66 -4.95 -7.10
C LEU A 50 -14.77 -4.45 -6.19
N ILE A 51 -14.42 -4.15 -4.94
CA ILE A 51 -15.35 -3.79 -3.87
C ILE A 51 -14.92 -2.45 -3.27
N GLU A 52 -15.86 -1.50 -3.20
CA GLU A 52 -15.65 -0.25 -2.48
C GLU A 52 -15.89 -0.48 -0.99
N SER A 53 -14.84 -0.38 -0.19
CA SER A 53 -14.90 -0.48 1.26
C SER A 53 -13.65 0.05 1.94
N LYS A 54 -13.80 0.46 3.22
CA LYS A 54 -12.65 0.75 4.07
C LYS A 54 -12.00 -0.55 4.56
N ALA A 55 -10.67 -0.54 4.70
CA ALA A 55 -9.93 -1.69 5.23
C ALA A 55 -10.34 -2.08 6.67
N GLN A 56 -10.91 -1.14 7.44
CA GLN A 56 -11.44 -1.39 8.79
C GLN A 56 -12.81 -2.07 8.81
N ASN A 57 -13.43 -2.31 7.64
CA ASN A 57 -14.78 -2.87 7.54
C ASN A 57 -14.90 -3.74 6.28
N LEU A 58 -14.53 -4.99 6.38
CA LEU A 58 -14.56 -5.95 5.27
C LEU A 58 -15.82 -6.84 5.30
N THR A 59 -16.97 -6.30 5.69
CA THR A 59 -18.23 -7.05 5.83
C THR A 59 -18.71 -7.72 4.54
N ALA A 60 -18.25 -7.26 3.37
CA ALA A 60 -18.52 -7.90 2.08
C ALA A 60 -17.69 -9.18 1.84
N ILE A 61 -16.78 -9.53 2.75
CA ILE A 61 -15.93 -10.71 2.68
C ILE A 61 -16.31 -11.64 3.84
N ASP A 62 -16.61 -12.88 3.52
CA ASP A 62 -16.98 -13.90 4.51
C ASP A 62 -15.81 -14.27 5.41
N ASP A 63 -16.11 -14.72 6.64
CA ASP A 63 -15.12 -15.25 7.56
C ASP A 63 -14.43 -16.48 6.97
N ASN A 64 -13.13 -16.63 7.25
CA ASN A 64 -12.34 -17.81 6.85
C ASN A 64 -12.44 -18.15 5.34
N SER A 65 -12.51 -17.16 4.46
CA SER A 65 -12.76 -17.33 3.04
C SER A 65 -11.60 -16.96 2.12
N VAL A 66 -10.57 -16.32 2.65
CA VAL A 66 -9.42 -15.80 1.87
C VAL A 66 -8.16 -16.58 2.22
N ASP A 67 -7.46 -17.08 1.22
CA ASP A 67 -6.20 -17.82 1.39
C ASP A 67 -5.00 -16.86 1.51
N ILE A 68 -5.02 -15.76 0.78
CA ILE A 68 -3.94 -14.76 0.80
C ILE A 68 -4.54 -13.36 0.82
N VAL A 69 -4.13 -12.56 1.79
CA VAL A 69 -4.35 -11.10 1.80
C VAL A 69 -3.04 -10.41 1.52
N LEU A 70 -3.05 -9.54 0.52
CA LEU A 70 -1.92 -8.67 0.17
C LEU A 70 -2.27 -7.22 0.50
N CYS A 71 -1.30 -6.45 0.97
CA CYS A 71 -1.43 -5.00 1.14
C CYS A 71 -0.14 -4.33 0.67
N HIS A 72 -0.20 -3.64 -0.46
CA HIS A 72 0.97 -3.08 -1.12
C HIS A 72 0.99 -1.57 -0.96
N TRP A 73 1.97 -1.05 -0.21
CA TRP A 73 2.21 0.39 0.03
C TRP A 73 1.06 1.16 0.68
N ALA A 74 0.09 0.51 1.31
CA ALA A 74 -1.09 1.17 1.86
C ALA A 74 -1.21 1.05 3.39
N LEU A 75 -0.61 0.02 4.00
CA LEU A 75 -0.76 -0.23 5.44
C LEU A 75 -0.26 0.96 6.29
N THR A 76 0.74 1.69 5.80
CA THR A 76 1.29 2.90 6.43
C THR A 76 0.34 4.11 6.41
N LEU A 77 -0.77 4.03 5.69
CA LEU A 77 -1.77 5.11 5.60
C LEU A 77 -3.00 4.83 6.48
N MET A 78 -3.06 3.64 7.12
CA MET A 78 -4.25 3.19 7.85
C MET A 78 -4.18 3.57 9.34
N ASP A 79 -5.19 4.29 9.78
CA ASP A 79 -5.40 4.64 11.19
C ASP A 79 -6.92 4.69 11.50
N PRO A 80 -7.39 3.98 12.55
CA PRO A 80 -6.65 3.06 13.41
C PRO A 80 -6.31 1.73 12.70
N ILE A 81 -5.12 1.19 12.99
CA ILE A 81 -4.64 -0.05 12.35
C ILE A 81 -5.25 -1.31 12.97
N ALA A 82 -5.60 -1.31 14.25
CA ALA A 82 -6.09 -2.50 14.94
C ALA A 82 -7.35 -3.11 14.28
N PRO A 83 -8.40 -2.34 13.93
CA PRO A 83 -9.56 -2.88 13.22
C PRO A 83 -9.22 -3.49 11.86
N VAL A 84 -8.21 -2.96 11.15
CA VAL A 84 -7.74 -3.53 9.88
C VAL A 84 -7.17 -4.92 10.09
N LEU A 85 -6.29 -5.08 11.09
CA LEU A 85 -5.68 -6.37 11.39
C LEU A 85 -6.70 -7.38 11.93
N ASP A 86 -7.71 -6.93 12.68
CA ASP A 86 -8.81 -7.77 13.15
C ASP A 86 -9.65 -8.27 11.96
N GLU A 87 -9.98 -7.42 11.00
CA GLU A 87 -10.68 -7.82 9.79
C GLU A 87 -9.85 -8.77 8.92
N VAL A 88 -8.57 -8.49 8.72
CA VAL A 88 -7.66 -9.40 8.00
C VAL A 88 -7.63 -10.78 8.69
N ARG A 89 -7.53 -10.81 10.01
CA ARG A 89 -7.55 -12.08 10.77
C ARG A 89 -8.88 -12.82 10.60
N ARG A 90 -10.01 -12.11 10.62
CA ARG A 90 -11.36 -12.68 10.49
C ARG A 90 -11.55 -13.37 9.13
N ILE A 91 -11.13 -12.72 8.04
CA ILE A 91 -11.37 -13.23 6.68
C ILE A 91 -10.38 -14.32 6.26
N LEU A 92 -9.19 -14.37 6.86
CA LEU A 92 -8.19 -15.39 6.52
C LEU A 92 -8.63 -16.80 6.92
N THR A 93 -8.41 -17.76 6.05
CA THR A 93 -8.53 -19.19 6.39
C THR A 93 -7.50 -19.58 7.47
N SER A 94 -7.69 -20.72 8.12
CA SER A 94 -6.76 -21.21 9.17
C SER A 94 -5.32 -21.44 8.67
N LYS A 95 -5.11 -21.55 7.36
CA LYS A 95 -3.80 -21.66 6.70
C LYS A 95 -3.48 -20.44 5.86
N GLY A 96 -4.30 -19.41 5.97
CA GLY A 96 -4.17 -18.19 5.19
C GLY A 96 -2.92 -17.40 5.54
N GLN A 97 -2.50 -16.55 4.62
CA GLN A 97 -1.32 -15.72 4.74
C GLN A 97 -1.67 -14.24 4.55
N PHE A 98 -1.09 -13.38 5.36
CA PHE A 98 -1.11 -11.94 5.16
C PHE A 98 0.30 -11.46 4.83
N ALA A 99 0.45 -10.76 3.72
CA ALA A 99 1.71 -10.13 3.33
C ALA A 99 1.50 -8.64 3.06
N ALA A 100 2.31 -7.80 3.69
CA ALA A 100 2.29 -6.36 3.48
C ALA A 100 3.67 -5.85 3.07
N LEU A 101 3.70 -4.99 2.06
CA LEU A 101 4.87 -4.20 1.72
C LEU A 101 4.66 -2.77 2.25
N VAL A 102 5.61 -2.29 3.01
CA VAL A 102 5.57 -0.98 3.66
C VAL A 102 6.89 -0.25 3.47
N ASP A 103 6.85 1.08 3.48
CA ASP A 103 8.05 1.89 3.53
C ASP A 103 8.71 1.81 4.91
N GLY A 104 10.04 1.85 4.93
CA GLY A 104 10.82 1.92 6.15
C GLY A 104 10.86 3.33 6.75
N PRO A 105 11.57 3.48 7.88
CA PRO A 105 11.82 4.79 8.47
C PRO A 105 12.57 5.73 7.49
N MET A 106 12.37 7.03 7.63
CA MET A 106 12.97 8.06 6.78
C MET A 106 14.50 8.00 6.65
N ASN A 107 15.16 7.44 7.65
CA ASN A 107 16.62 7.26 7.69
C ASN A 107 17.07 5.85 7.28
N SER A 108 16.17 5.05 6.71
CA SER A 108 16.46 3.64 6.36
C SER A 108 17.37 3.48 5.15
N ALA A 109 17.45 4.48 4.28
CA ALA A 109 18.31 4.47 3.10
C ALA A 109 18.97 5.84 2.87
N PRO A 110 20.19 5.87 2.32
CA PRO A 110 20.83 7.12 1.90
C PRO A 110 19.96 7.86 0.89
N ALA A 111 19.99 9.18 0.92
CA ALA A 111 19.23 10.08 0.06
C ALA A 111 17.69 9.98 0.14
N TYR A 112 17.12 9.00 0.84
CA TYR A 112 15.66 8.89 0.97
C TYR A 112 15.06 10.13 1.65
N LYS A 113 15.68 10.55 2.76
CA LYS A 113 15.25 11.75 3.49
C LYS A 113 15.43 13.01 2.66
N GLU A 114 16.55 13.16 1.96
CA GLU A 114 16.84 14.34 1.14
C GLU A 114 15.82 14.48 0.00
N VAL A 115 15.49 13.40 -0.68
CA VAL A 115 14.47 13.39 -1.75
C VAL A 115 13.08 13.69 -1.18
N HIS A 116 12.73 13.08 -0.05
CA HIS A 116 11.48 13.38 0.65
C HIS A 116 11.40 14.87 1.00
N ASP A 117 12.40 15.41 1.67
CA ASP A 117 12.40 16.80 2.14
C ASP A 117 12.35 17.78 0.96
N LEU A 118 13.02 17.47 -0.14
CA LEU A 118 12.95 18.25 -1.37
C LEU A 118 11.50 18.29 -1.91
N ILE A 119 10.89 17.13 -2.12
CA ILE A 119 9.52 17.04 -2.63
C ILE A 119 8.54 17.77 -1.71
N TYR A 120 8.65 17.54 -0.40
CA TYR A 120 7.78 18.18 0.59
C TYR A 120 7.96 19.70 0.63
N SER A 121 9.18 20.21 0.43
CA SER A 121 9.41 21.66 0.37
C SER A 121 8.61 22.31 -0.77
N TYR A 122 8.63 21.72 -1.97
CA TYR A 122 7.85 22.20 -3.12
C TYR A 122 6.34 22.11 -2.88
N VAL A 123 5.87 21.01 -2.26
CA VAL A 123 4.45 20.85 -1.95
C VAL A 123 3.99 21.83 -0.89
N GLN A 124 4.81 22.09 0.13
CA GLN A 124 4.48 23.05 1.21
C GLN A 124 4.49 24.51 0.77
N GLU A 125 5.18 24.86 -0.33
CA GLU A 125 5.02 26.17 -0.96
C GLU A 125 3.59 26.40 -1.48
N GLU A 126 2.96 25.37 -2.05
CA GLU A 126 1.59 25.43 -2.56
C GLU A 126 0.53 25.13 -1.48
N MET A 127 0.86 24.23 -0.55
CA MET A 127 0.00 23.74 0.53
C MET A 127 0.75 23.73 1.87
N PRO A 128 0.84 24.86 2.59
CA PRO A 128 1.65 24.97 3.82
C PRO A 128 1.28 24.00 4.95
N SER A 129 0.08 23.40 4.92
CA SER A 129 -0.38 22.41 5.90
C SER A 129 -0.01 20.97 5.52
N TYR A 130 0.50 20.72 4.32
CA TYR A 130 0.84 19.38 3.86
C TYR A 130 1.94 18.75 4.72
N GLY A 131 1.77 17.48 5.09
CA GLY A 131 2.73 16.75 5.91
C GLY A 131 2.79 17.17 7.39
N LYS A 132 1.92 18.08 7.84
CA LYS A 132 1.79 18.46 9.28
C LYS A 132 0.88 17.48 10.04
N ILE A 133 0.19 16.62 9.34
CA ILE A 133 -0.64 15.56 9.92
C ILE A 133 0.06 14.25 9.65
N ASP A 134 0.39 13.50 10.70
CA ASP A 134 0.90 12.15 10.57
C ASP A 134 -0.20 11.27 9.96
N LEU A 135 0.11 10.65 8.83
CA LEU A 135 -0.77 9.69 8.19
C LEU A 135 -0.45 8.29 8.70
N GLY A 136 -1.50 7.59 9.15
CA GLY A 136 -1.42 6.20 9.57
C GLY A 136 -0.73 5.98 10.92
N ASP A 137 -0.56 4.73 11.28
CA ASP A 137 0.04 4.32 12.54
C ASP A 137 1.57 4.30 12.43
N PRO A 138 2.30 5.10 13.24
CA PRO A 138 3.76 5.21 13.14
C PRO A 138 4.49 3.90 13.45
N ARG A 139 3.85 2.94 14.13
CA ARG A 139 4.42 1.63 14.44
C ARG A 139 4.65 0.76 13.19
N ILE A 140 3.98 1.06 12.09
CA ILE A 140 4.09 0.29 10.84
C ILE A 140 5.48 0.42 10.20
N ARG A 141 6.12 1.59 10.30
CA ARG A 141 7.41 1.87 9.64
C ARG A 141 8.63 1.31 10.38
N GLY A 142 8.48 0.94 11.65
CA GLY A 142 9.58 0.39 12.43
C GLY A 142 9.53 -1.15 12.46
N SER A 143 10.60 -1.84 12.09
CA SER A 143 10.62 -3.32 12.01
C SER A 143 10.27 -3.99 13.35
N GLU A 144 10.78 -3.48 14.47
CA GLU A 144 10.48 -4.02 15.80
C GLU A 144 9.03 -3.72 16.20
N SER A 145 8.57 -2.50 16.07
CA SER A 145 7.20 -2.09 16.41
C SER A 145 6.16 -2.81 15.52
N LEU A 146 6.46 -2.96 14.21
CA LEU A 146 5.63 -3.73 13.28
C LEU A 146 5.59 -5.21 13.68
N SER A 147 6.73 -5.81 14.04
CA SER A 147 6.79 -7.19 14.54
C SER A 147 5.93 -7.40 15.77
N ASN A 148 6.02 -6.48 16.74
CA ASN A 148 5.23 -6.55 17.97
C ASN A 148 3.73 -6.38 17.68
N LEU A 149 3.38 -5.46 16.79
CA LEU A 149 2.00 -5.25 16.34
C LEU A 149 1.44 -6.50 15.66
N ALA A 150 2.18 -7.08 14.71
CA ALA A 150 1.78 -8.26 13.98
C ALA A 150 1.60 -9.48 14.90
N ARG A 151 2.54 -9.74 15.83
CA ARG A 151 2.43 -10.84 16.80
C ARG A 151 1.24 -10.67 17.76
N LYS A 152 0.91 -9.43 18.11
CA LYS A 152 -0.28 -9.15 18.93
C LYS A 152 -1.57 -9.42 18.16
N ALA A 153 -1.62 -9.04 16.89
CA ALA A 153 -2.80 -9.23 16.04
C ALA A 153 -2.99 -10.69 15.62
N PHE A 154 -1.89 -11.43 15.42
CA PHE A 154 -1.89 -12.82 14.93
C PHE A 154 -1.07 -13.72 15.87
N PRO A 155 -1.58 -14.00 17.09
CA PRO A 155 -0.79 -14.70 18.13
C PRO A 155 -0.38 -16.13 17.75
N GLU A 156 -1.15 -16.80 16.89
CA GLU A 156 -0.88 -18.17 16.44
C GLU A 156 -0.06 -18.23 15.15
N ALA A 157 0.23 -17.07 14.53
CA ALA A 157 0.90 -17.03 13.22
C ALA A 157 2.42 -16.96 13.36
N LYS A 158 3.12 -17.53 12.38
CA LYS A 158 4.55 -17.24 12.19
C LYS A 158 4.68 -15.85 11.54
N VAL A 159 5.26 -14.92 12.28
CA VAL A 159 5.56 -13.57 11.78
C VAL A 159 7.00 -13.51 11.30
N THR A 160 7.20 -13.08 10.06
CA THR A 160 8.52 -12.82 9.44
C THR A 160 8.54 -11.36 8.95
N ILE A 161 9.59 -10.64 9.29
CA ILE A 161 9.86 -9.28 8.78
C ILE A 161 11.14 -9.35 7.99
N GLU A 162 11.09 -8.90 6.74
CA GLU A 162 12.26 -8.78 5.87
C GLU A 162 12.45 -7.31 5.51
N THR A 163 13.68 -6.85 5.52
CA THR A 163 14.04 -5.48 5.15
C THR A 163 14.98 -5.52 3.97
N ASN A 164 14.60 -4.83 2.90
CA ASN A 164 15.40 -4.72 1.69
C ASN A 164 15.55 -3.24 1.31
N VAL A 165 16.70 -2.89 0.75
CA VAL A 165 16.95 -1.58 0.14
C VAL A 165 16.94 -1.77 -1.37
N VAL A 166 16.07 -1.03 -2.04
CA VAL A 166 16.03 -0.98 -3.51
C VAL A 166 16.87 0.19 -3.96
N SER A 167 17.89 -0.08 -4.74
CA SER A 167 18.72 0.94 -5.37
C SER A 167 18.32 1.10 -6.83
N MET A 168 18.36 2.34 -7.30
CA MET A 168 18.04 2.69 -8.68
C MET A 168 19.16 3.54 -9.27
N GLU A 169 19.65 3.13 -10.42
CA GLU A 169 20.68 3.84 -11.17
C GLU A 169 20.19 4.09 -12.60
N GLY A 170 20.50 5.25 -13.15
CA GLY A 170 20.11 5.59 -14.51
C GLY A 170 20.27 7.08 -14.82
N PRO A 171 19.80 7.55 -15.99
CA PRO A 171 19.75 8.96 -16.32
C PRO A 171 18.98 9.76 -15.25
N VAL A 172 19.48 10.93 -14.88
CA VAL A 172 18.92 11.77 -13.80
C VAL A 172 17.43 12.01 -13.99
N THR A 173 16.99 12.31 -15.22
CA THR A 173 15.57 12.54 -15.53
C THR A 173 14.70 11.30 -15.22
N GLN A 174 15.17 10.12 -15.59
CA GLN A 174 14.44 8.88 -15.34
C GLN A 174 14.37 8.57 -13.84
N VAL A 175 15.49 8.71 -13.12
CA VAL A 175 15.53 8.49 -11.67
C VAL A 175 14.63 9.49 -10.96
N ALA A 176 14.64 10.77 -11.36
CA ALA A 176 13.79 11.80 -10.79
C ALA A 176 12.29 11.53 -11.02
N GLU A 177 11.90 11.10 -12.23
CA GLU A 177 10.50 10.73 -12.54
C GLU A 177 10.01 9.56 -11.69
N ILE A 178 10.83 8.52 -11.53
CA ILE A 178 10.47 7.35 -10.71
C ILE A 178 10.42 7.73 -9.24
N ALA A 179 11.39 8.51 -8.73
CA ALA A 179 11.39 8.98 -7.35
C ALA A 179 10.17 9.87 -7.06
N ALA A 180 9.85 10.82 -7.94
CA ALA A 180 8.64 11.64 -7.82
C ALA A 180 7.35 10.79 -7.86
N GLY A 181 7.33 9.72 -8.67
CA GLY A 181 6.22 8.78 -8.74
C GLY A 181 6.01 7.94 -7.48
N PHE A 182 7.06 7.76 -6.68
CA PHE A 182 6.99 7.04 -5.40
C PHE A 182 6.31 7.87 -4.29
N PHE A 183 6.48 9.20 -4.31
CA PHE A 183 5.93 10.05 -3.27
C PHE A 183 4.58 10.65 -3.70
N TYR A 184 3.50 10.30 -3.02
CA TYR A 184 2.17 10.89 -3.25
C TYR A 184 2.17 12.41 -3.19
N ALA A 185 3.05 13.00 -2.37
CA ALA A 185 3.23 14.43 -2.28
C ALA A 185 3.46 15.09 -3.64
N ALA A 186 4.24 14.46 -4.52
CA ALA A 186 4.53 15.01 -5.84
C ALA A 186 3.29 15.13 -6.75
N PHE A 187 2.25 14.33 -6.52
CA PHE A 187 1.00 14.37 -7.31
C PHE A 187 0.07 15.52 -6.93
N VAL A 188 0.27 16.14 -5.79
CA VAL A 188 -0.45 17.35 -5.38
C VAL A 188 -0.02 18.56 -6.19
N LEU A 189 1.22 18.55 -6.69
CA LEU A 189 1.78 19.64 -7.50
C LEU A 189 1.18 19.65 -8.91
N LYS A 190 0.97 20.86 -9.43
CA LYS A 190 0.64 21.04 -10.85
C LYS A 190 1.77 20.50 -11.74
N PRO A 191 1.46 20.02 -12.97
CA PRO A 191 2.45 19.38 -13.84
C PRO A 191 3.69 20.23 -14.14
N ASP A 192 3.54 21.55 -14.30
CA ASP A 192 4.63 22.49 -14.52
C ASP A 192 5.55 22.63 -13.31
N LYS A 193 4.96 22.72 -12.11
CA LYS A 193 5.71 22.75 -10.84
C LYS A 193 6.45 21.44 -10.59
N ARG A 194 5.79 20.30 -10.86
CA ARG A 194 6.45 18.99 -10.72
C ARG A 194 7.63 18.81 -11.66
N LYS A 195 7.58 19.43 -12.87
CA LYS A 195 8.72 19.39 -13.81
C LYS A 195 9.88 20.29 -13.38
N SER A 196 9.63 21.32 -12.59
CA SER A 196 10.67 22.23 -12.09
C SER A 196 11.33 21.76 -10.79
N MET A 197 10.73 20.78 -10.12
CA MET A 197 11.28 20.10 -8.94
C MET A 197 12.42 19.16 -9.33
#